data_2a1c6347da3de3dab4c2b8c93234b7d4
#
_entry.id   2a1c6347da3de3dab4c2b8c93234b7d4
#
_cell.length_a   1.000
_cell.length_b   1.000
_cell.length_c   1.000
_cell.angle_alpha   90.00
_cell.angle_beta   90.00
_cell.angle_gamma   90.00
#
_symmetry.space_group_name_H-M   'P 1'
#
loop_
_entity.id
_entity.type
_entity.pdbx_description
1 polymer ?
#
loop_
_entity_poly.entity_id
_entity_poly.type
_entity_poly.pdbx_seq_one_letter_code
_entity_poly.pdbx_strand_id
1 'polypeptide(L)' 'MINAIRVHQTGGPEVLQYEQIEIGEPGAGEVKVRHEAVGLNFIDVYFRTGLYKAAQMPFTPGNEGAGTV' A
#
# COMPACT_ATOMS: atom_id res chain seq x y z
N MET A 1 15.74 0.94 -2.51
CA MET A 1 14.61 1.39 -1.66
C MET A 1 13.63 2.19 -2.47
N ILE A 2 12.38 2.10 -2.14
CA ILE A 2 11.31 2.86 -2.78
C ILE A 2 10.58 3.70 -1.73
N ASN A 3 9.85 4.71 -2.21
CA ASN A 3 8.98 5.50 -1.35
C ASN A 3 7.57 4.93 -1.41
N ALA A 4 6.90 4.90 -0.26
CA ALA A 4 5.55 4.39 -0.17
C ALA A 4 4.80 5.09 0.94
N ILE A 5 3.49 5.09 0.82
CA ILE A 5 2.61 5.48 1.93
C ILE A 5 2.37 4.24 2.78
N ARG A 6 2.60 4.36 4.08
CA ARG A 6 2.42 3.26 5.03
C ARG A 6 1.47 3.66 6.13
N VAL A 7 0.72 2.69 6.63
CA VAL A 7 -0.18 2.87 7.76
C VAL A 7 0.27 1.94 8.87
N HIS A 8 0.73 2.52 9.99
CA HIS A 8 1.21 1.77 11.15
C HIS A 8 0.12 1.56 12.20
N GLN A 9 -0.89 2.42 12.19
CA GLN A 9 -2.07 2.29 13.05
C GLN A 9 -3.26 2.86 12.32
N THR A 10 -4.44 2.37 12.63
CA THR A 10 -5.67 2.84 12.00
C THR A 10 -6.05 4.22 12.52
N GLY A 11 -6.78 4.98 11.71
CA GLY A 11 -7.21 6.32 12.10
C GLY A 11 -7.63 7.15 10.91
N GLY A 12 -7.59 8.46 11.06
CA GLY A 12 -7.89 9.43 10.03
C GLY A 12 -6.73 9.61 9.05
N PRO A 13 -6.82 10.62 8.15
CA PRO A 13 -5.76 10.83 7.15
C PRO A 13 -4.38 11.07 7.74
N GLU A 14 -4.29 11.53 8.97
CA GLU A 14 -3.02 11.82 9.64
C GLU A 14 -2.16 10.57 9.88
N VAL A 15 -2.75 9.38 9.79
CA VAL A 15 -1.99 8.12 9.97
C VAL A 15 -1.24 7.71 8.71
N LEU A 16 -1.49 8.35 7.58
CA LEU A 16 -0.78 8.09 6.34
C LEU A 16 0.63 8.68 6.45
N GLN A 17 1.65 7.82 6.31
CA GLN A 17 3.04 8.25 6.42
C GLN A 17 3.78 7.94 5.12
N TYR A 18 4.52 8.94 4.62
CA TYR A 18 5.36 8.79 3.43
C TYR A 18 6.75 8.37 3.88
N GLU A 19 7.16 7.16 3.53
CA GLU A 19 8.43 6.62 4.02
C GLU A 19 9.09 5.74 2.98
N GLN A 20 10.37 5.45 3.20
CA GLN A 20 11.12 4.53 2.34
C GLN A 20 11.01 3.11 2.87
N ILE A 21 10.80 2.16 1.95
CA ILE A 21 10.69 0.75 2.30
C ILE A 21 11.48 -0.11 1.32
N GLU A 22 11.79 -1.33 1.73
CA GLU A 22 12.35 -2.37 0.88
C GLU A 22 11.22 -3.30 0.47
N ILE A 23 11.13 -3.64 -0.82
CA ILE A 23 10.10 -4.59 -1.29
C ILE A 23 10.68 -5.95 -1.68
N GLY A 24 12.01 -6.04 -1.80
CA GLY A 24 12.66 -7.30 -2.17
C GLY A 24 12.40 -7.69 -3.62
N GLU A 25 12.77 -8.92 -3.94
CA GLU A 25 12.57 -9.48 -5.27
C GLU A 25 11.26 -10.28 -5.33
N PRO A 26 10.61 -10.36 -6.51
CA PRO A 26 9.38 -11.13 -6.63
C PRO A 26 9.65 -12.62 -6.43
N GLY A 27 8.74 -13.27 -5.71
CA GLY A 27 8.75 -14.71 -5.55
C GLY A 27 8.01 -15.43 -6.66
N ALA A 28 7.82 -16.74 -6.49
CA ALA A 28 7.09 -17.53 -7.46
C ALA A 28 5.65 -17.05 -7.57
N GLY A 29 5.17 -16.84 -8.79
CA GLY A 29 3.83 -16.35 -9.04
C GLY A 29 3.66 -14.85 -8.85
N GLU A 30 4.73 -14.12 -8.61
CA GLU A 30 4.73 -12.67 -8.40
C GLU A 30 5.50 -11.95 -9.49
N VAL A 31 5.18 -10.68 -9.70
CA VAL A 31 5.93 -9.80 -10.58
C VAL A 31 6.22 -8.49 -9.86
N LYS A 32 7.32 -7.85 -10.24
CA LYS A 32 7.65 -6.51 -9.75
C LYS A 32 7.22 -5.51 -10.82
N VAL A 33 6.38 -4.55 -10.44
CA VAL A 33 5.83 -3.56 -11.37
C VAL A 33 6.32 -2.18 -11.00
N ARG A 34 6.82 -1.44 -12.00
CA ARG A 34 7.08 -0.01 -11.86
C ARG A 34 5.77 0.71 -12.17
N HIS A 35 5.12 1.24 -11.15
CA HIS A 35 3.84 1.90 -11.32
C HIS A 35 3.95 3.19 -12.11
N GLU A 36 3.02 3.40 -13.02
CA GLU A 36 2.84 4.66 -13.73
C GLU A 36 1.54 5.34 -13.30
N ALA A 37 0.60 4.55 -12.80
CA ALA A 37 -0.66 5.06 -12.27
C ALA A 37 -1.16 4.13 -11.17
N VAL A 38 -1.79 4.70 -10.17
CA VAL A 38 -2.44 3.95 -9.09
C VAL A 38 -3.82 4.53 -8.86
N GLY A 39 -4.78 3.68 -8.51
CA GLY A 39 -6.14 4.12 -8.24
C GLY A 39 -6.38 4.29 -6.75
N LEU A 40 -7.27 5.21 -6.43
CA LEU A 40 -7.73 5.43 -5.05
C LEU A 40 -9.22 5.09 -4.99
N ASN A 41 -9.58 4.23 -4.05
CA ASN A 41 -10.94 3.76 -3.90
C ASN A 41 -11.42 3.92 -2.46
N PHE A 42 -12.74 3.92 -2.25
CA PHE A 42 -13.29 4.03 -0.89
C PHE A 42 -12.84 2.89 0.02
N ILE A 43 -12.61 1.70 -0.52
CA ILE A 43 -12.14 0.57 0.28
C ILE A 43 -10.79 0.87 0.94
N ASP A 44 -9.96 1.70 0.33
CA ASP A 44 -8.68 2.09 0.91
C ASP A 44 -8.89 2.86 2.21
N VAL A 45 -9.92 3.69 2.27
CA VAL A 45 -10.31 4.40 3.48
C VAL A 45 -10.76 3.42 4.56
N TYR A 46 -11.51 2.39 4.19
CA TYR A 46 -12.01 1.39 5.14
C TYR A 46 -10.86 0.65 5.82
N PHE A 47 -9.82 0.31 5.09
CA PHE A 47 -8.63 -0.31 5.69
C PHE A 47 -7.89 0.67 6.59
N ARG A 48 -7.77 1.93 6.18
CA ARG A 48 -7.08 2.94 6.98
C ARG A 48 -7.80 3.18 8.32
N THR A 49 -9.13 3.27 8.30
CA THR A 49 -9.92 3.54 9.52
C THR A 49 -10.08 2.32 10.41
N GLY A 50 -9.84 1.11 9.88
CA GLY A 50 -10.00 -0.13 10.61
C GLY A 50 -11.38 -0.76 10.46
N LEU A 51 -12.27 -0.20 9.62
CA LEU A 51 -13.56 -0.83 9.32
C LEU A 51 -13.33 -2.22 8.73
N TYR A 52 -12.37 -2.35 7.80
CA TYR A 52 -11.85 -3.62 7.34
C TYR A 52 -10.46 -3.81 7.90
N LYS A 53 -10.16 -5.00 8.41
CA LYS A 53 -8.84 -5.27 8.98
C LYS A 53 -7.84 -5.63 7.90
N ALA A 54 -6.69 -4.97 7.92
CA ALA A 54 -5.56 -5.38 7.11
C ALA A 54 -4.98 -6.70 7.64
N ALA A 55 -4.39 -7.50 6.75
CA ALA A 55 -3.81 -8.78 7.12
C ALA A 55 -2.65 -8.61 8.11
N GLN A 56 -1.94 -7.50 8.03
CA GLN A 56 -0.80 -7.20 8.92
C GLN A 56 -0.59 -5.69 8.97
N MET A 57 0.08 -5.25 10.03
CA MET A 57 0.48 -3.85 10.21
C MET A 57 1.99 -3.78 10.34
N PRO A 58 2.68 -2.80 9.80
CA PRO A 58 2.13 -1.75 8.94
C PRO A 58 1.76 -2.28 7.55
N PHE A 59 0.89 -1.58 6.85
CA PHE A 59 0.49 -1.96 5.50
C PHE A 59 0.59 -0.76 4.55
N THR A 60 0.66 -1.07 3.25
CA THR A 60 0.62 -0.08 2.18
C THR A 60 -0.80 -0.06 1.62
N PRO A 61 -1.53 1.06 1.76
CA PRO A 61 -2.89 1.14 1.25
C PRO A 61 -2.93 1.13 -0.28
N GLY A 62 -4.08 0.72 -0.81
CA GLY A 62 -4.29 0.67 -2.25
C GLY A 62 -4.33 -0.76 -2.75
N ASN A 63 -5.12 -1.00 -3.78
CA ASN A 63 -5.28 -2.33 -4.34
C ASN A 63 -5.33 -2.36 -5.86
N GLU A 64 -4.95 -1.27 -6.51
CA GLU A 64 -4.87 -1.25 -7.98
C GLU A 64 -3.74 -0.35 -8.45
N GLY A 65 -3.19 -0.72 -9.59
CA GLY A 65 -2.15 0.06 -10.23
C GLY A 65 -1.86 -0.46 -11.61
N ALA A 66 -1.18 0.34 -12.39
CA ALA A 66 -0.76 -0.01 -13.74
C ALA A 66 0.65 0.49 -13.99
N GLY A 67 1.44 -0.30 -14.69
CA GLY A 67 2.80 0.06 -14.98
C GLY A 67 3.51 -1.00 -15.80
N THR A 68 4.83 -1.01 -15.71
CA THR A 68 5.69 -1.92 -16.47
C THR A 68 6.36 -2.92 -15.52
N VAL A 69 6.37 -4.18 -15.92
CA VAL A 69 7.04 -5.26 -15.19
C VAL A 69 8.55 -5.04 -15.12
#